data_bd86863975b74f70466e4757f6ef394f
#
_entry.id   bd86863975b74f70466e4757f6ef394f
#
_cell.length_a   1.000
_cell.length_b   1.000
_cell.length_c   1.000
_cell.angle_alpha   90.00
_cell.angle_beta   90.00
_cell.angle_gamma   90.00
#
_symmetry.space_group_name_H-M   'P 1'
#
loop_
_entity.id
_entity.type
_entity.pdbx_description
1 polymer ?
#
loop_
_entity_poly.entity_id
_entity_poly.type
_entity_poly.pdbx_seq_one_letter_code
_entity_poly.pdbx_strand_id
1 'polypeptide(L)'
;MKKERQESDAFGPIKVESKKYWGAQTQRSLKNFNIGEEKMPIPLIRALGIVKLSAAIVNKKMGTLKPKIANAIIKASKEVINGKFDNHFPLVVWQTGSGTQSNMNANEVISNRAIEILGGKLGSKNPVHPNDHCNMSQSSNDTFPTAMHIACLLYTSPSPRD
;
A
#
# COMPACT_ATOMS: atom_id res chain seq x y z
N MET A 1 -20.58 -5.63 17.50
CA MET A 1 -19.51 -4.59 17.49
C MET A 1 -18.38 -5.05 16.60
N LYS A 2 -17.85 -4.18 15.72
CA LYS A 2 -16.66 -4.50 14.92
C LYS A 2 -15.46 -4.62 15.85
N LYS A 3 -14.72 -5.72 15.76
CA LYS A 3 -13.49 -5.92 16.55
C LYS A 3 -12.41 -4.97 16.03
N GLU A 4 -11.82 -4.18 16.93
CA GLU A 4 -10.75 -3.22 16.59
C GLU A 4 -9.40 -3.72 17.10
N ARG A 5 -8.33 -3.30 16.43
CA ARG A 5 -6.96 -3.40 16.92
C ARG A 5 -6.37 -2.02 17.10
N GLN A 6 -5.42 -1.88 17.99
CA GLN A 6 -4.67 -0.64 18.18
C GLN A 6 -3.43 -0.67 17.29
N GLU A 7 -3.24 0.40 16.52
CA GLU A 7 -2.01 0.69 15.78
C GLU A 7 -1.45 2.05 16.21
N SER A 8 -0.24 2.38 15.82
CA SER A 8 0.39 3.65 16.15
C SER A 8 1.22 4.18 14.98
N ASP A 9 1.38 5.48 14.93
CA ASP A 9 2.31 6.20 14.07
C ASP A 9 2.98 7.33 14.87
N ALA A 10 3.64 8.27 14.20
CA ALA A 10 4.31 9.41 14.84
C ALA A 10 3.34 10.31 15.64
N PHE A 11 2.04 10.26 15.34
CA PHE A 11 0.99 11.02 16.03
C PHE A 11 0.33 10.25 17.18
N GLY A 12 0.84 9.06 17.51
CA GLY A 12 0.34 8.24 18.62
C GLY A 12 -0.64 7.15 18.21
N PRO A 13 -1.33 6.54 19.18
CA PRO A 13 -2.20 5.39 18.95
C PRO A 13 -3.50 5.76 18.23
N ILE A 14 -3.99 4.82 17.42
CA ILE A 14 -5.28 4.91 16.74
C ILE A 14 -5.90 3.52 16.59
N LYS A 15 -7.24 3.45 16.66
CA LYS A 15 -7.99 2.22 16.47
C LYS A 15 -8.27 1.98 14.99
N VAL A 16 -8.02 0.76 14.54
CA VAL A 16 -8.26 0.27 13.18
C VAL A 16 -9.11 -1.00 13.25
N GLU A 17 -10.08 -1.16 12.37
CA GLU A 17 -10.88 -2.40 12.28
C GLU A 17 -9.97 -3.61 12.07
N SER A 18 -10.10 -4.65 12.92
CA SER A 18 -9.17 -5.79 12.98
C SER A 18 -9.06 -6.59 11.67
N LYS A 19 -10.09 -6.57 10.82
CA LYS A 19 -10.10 -7.28 9.53
C LYS A 19 -9.46 -6.49 8.38
N LYS A 20 -9.14 -5.21 8.60
CA LYS A 20 -8.60 -4.36 7.53
C LYS A 20 -7.07 -4.43 7.49
N TYR A 21 -6.52 -4.43 6.29
CA TYR A 21 -5.07 -4.47 6.09
C TYR A 21 -4.41 -3.10 6.08
N TRP A 22 -5.18 -2.01 5.98
CA TRP A 22 -4.62 -0.68 6.19
C TRP A 22 -4.23 -0.45 7.66
N GLY A 23 -3.38 0.53 7.91
CA GLY A 23 -2.84 0.83 9.23
C GLY A 23 -3.22 2.21 9.74
N ALA A 24 -2.37 2.73 10.63
CA ALA A 24 -2.62 3.97 11.36
C ALA A 24 -2.72 5.19 10.45
N GLN A 25 -1.84 5.34 9.46
CA GLN A 25 -1.83 6.53 8.60
C GLN A 25 -3.04 6.58 7.68
N THR A 26 -3.44 5.46 7.08
CA THR A 26 -4.68 5.38 6.31
C THR A 26 -5.89 5.67 7.18
N GLN A 27 -5.93 5.16 8.40
CA GLN A 27 -7.03 5.43 9.33
C GLN A 27 -7.12 6.91 9.72
N ARG A 28 -5.99 7.61 9.86
CA ARG A 28 -5.98 9.07 10.08
C ARG A 28 -6.46 9.82 8.84
N SER A 29 -6.02 9.41 7.66
CA SER A 29 -6.48 10.02 6.41
C SER A 29 -7.99 9.93 6.26
N LEU A 30 -8.61 8.79 6.58
CA LEU A 30 -10.06 8.62 6.61
C LEU A 30 -10.77 9.58 7.58
N LYS A 31 -10.12 9.93 8.70
CA LYS A 31 -10.69 10.89 9.67
C LYS A 31 -10.50 12.33 9.25
N ASN A 32 -9.36 12.64 8.63
CA ASN A 32 -8.97 14.01 8.29
C ASN A 32 -9.59 14.49 6.97
N PHE A 33 -9.82 13.58 6.02
CA PHE A 33 -10.31 13.88 4.68
C PHE A 33 -11.68 13.22 4.44
N ASN A 34 -12.66 13.65 5.21
CA ASN A 34 -14.05 13.23 5.02
C ASN A 34 -14.75 14.17 4.02
N ILE A 35 -14.25 14.21 2.78
CA ILE A 35 -14.70 15.11 1.71
C ILE A 35 -14.96 14.29 0.46
N GLY A 36 -16.18 14.33 -0.06
CA GLY A 36 -16.55 13.59 -1.25
C GLY A 36 -16.59 12.07 -1.04
N GLU A 37 -16.91 11.34 -2.10
CA GLU A 37 -17.03 9.88 -2.08
C GLU A 37 -16.12 9.21 -3.12
N GLU A 38 -15.56 9.98 -4.06
CA GLU A 38 -14.74 9.51 -5.15
C GLU A 38 -13.43 8.92 -4.63
N LYS A 39 -13.22 7.64 -4.94
CA LYS A 39 -12.04 6.90 -4.51
C LYS A 39 -10.97 6.85 -5.59
N MET A 40 -9.75 6.56 -5.16
CA MET A 40 -8.67 6.33 -6.11
C MET A 40 -9.03 5.22 -7.10
N PRO A 41 -8.81 5.46 -8.42
CA PRO A 41 -9.14 4.48 -9.46
C PRO A 41 -8.40 3.16 -9.26
N ILE A 42 -9.08 2.06 -9.55
CA ILE A 42 -8.48 0.71 -9.45
C ILE A 42 -7.18 0.56 -10.26
N PRO A 43 -7.06 1.07 -11.51
CA PRO A 43 -5.78 1.01 -12.23
C PRO A 43 -4.63 1.65 -11.48
N LEU A 44 -4.86 2.74 -10.72
CA LEU A 44 -3.83 3.38 -9.90
C LEU A 44 -3.39 2.48 -8.73
N ILE A 45 -4.34 1.80 -8.10
CA ILE A 45 -4.03 0.84 -7.02
C ILE A 45 -3.19 -0.33 -7.57
N ARG A 46 -3.53 -0.85 -8.77
CA ARG A 46 -2.73 -1.88 -9.45
C ARG A 46 -1.32 -1.38 -9.74
N ALA A 47 -1.20 -0.15 -10.25
CA ALA A 47 0.08 0.48 -10.57
C ALA A 47 0.94 0.68 -9.32
N LEU A 48 0.36 1.11 -8.19
CA LEU A 48 1.07 1.14 -6.90
C LEU A 48 1.59 -0.24 -6.51
N GLY A 49 0.79 -1.29 -6.69
CA GLY A 49 1.22 -2.67 -6.48
C GLY A 49 2.43 -3.05 -7.35
N ILE A 50 2.44 -2.66 -8.63
CA ILE A 50 3.56 -2.89 -9.56
C ILE A 50 4.82 -2.16 -9.09
N VAL A 51 4.72 -0.89 -8.70
CA VAL A 51 5.86 -0.12 -8.18
C VAL A 51 6.44 -0.78 -6.93
N LYS A 52 5.60 -1.19 -5.97
CA LYS A 52 6.06 -1.85 -4.74
C LYS A 52 6.68 -3.22 -5.01
N LEU A 53 6.14 -3.98 -5.94
CA LEU A 53 6.71 -5.24 -6.42
C LEU A 53 8.12 -5.04 -6.98
N SER A 54 8.26 -4.07 -7.90
CA SER A 54 9.53 -3.77 -8.57
C SER A 54 10.60 -3.29 -7.58
N ALA A 55 10.23 -2.38 -6.68
CA ALA A 55 11.13 -1.89 -5.63
C ALA A 55 11.62 -3.03 -4.70
N ALA A 56 10.72 -3.94 -4.30
CA ALA A 56 11.11 -5.08 -3.46
C ALA A 56 12.06 -6.04 -4.18
N ILE A 57 11.86 -6.28 -5.48
CA ILE A 57 12.76 -7.11 -6.30
C ILE A 57 14.15 -6.47 -6.39
N VAL A 58 14.22 -5.16 -6.69
CA VAL A 58 15.47 -4.44 -6.82
C VAL A 58 16.21 -4.39 -5.48
N ASN A 59 15.55 -3.98 -4.40
CA ASN A 59 16.16 -3.91 -3.08
C ASN A 59 16.65 -5.29 -2.58
N LYS A 60 15.93 -6.37 -2.92
CA LYS A 60 16.40 -7.73 -2.67
C LYS A 60 17.67 -8.04 -3.46
N LYS A 61 17.72 -7.71 -4.76
CA LYS A 61 18.88 -7.94 -5.63
C LYS A 61 20.11 -7.15 -5.17
N MET A 62 19.89 -5.94 -4.68
CA MET A 62 20.94 -5.08 -4.13
C MET A 62 21.42 -5.50 -2.72
N GLY A 63 20.73 -6.45 -2.07
CA GLY A 63 21.07 -6.90 -0.72
C GLY A 63 20.61 -5.96 0.40
N THR A 64 19.93 -4.86 0.09
CA THR A 64 19.40 -3.89 1.08
C THR A 64 18.18 -4.42 1.82
N LEU A 65 17.38 -5.29 1.19
CA LEU A 65 16.20 -5.91 1.78
C LEU A 65 16.43 -7.43 1.95
N LYS A 66 16.29 -7.91 3.18
CA LYS A 66 16.46 -9.34 3.51
C LYS A 66 15.56 -10.22 2.64
N PRO A 67 16.08 -11.33 2.04
CA PRO A 67 15.33 -12.16 1.10
C PRO A 67 13.98 -12.66 1.60
N LYS A 68 13.88 -13.05 2.87
CA LYS A 68 12.64 -13.53 3.49
C LYS A 68 11.55 -12.44 3.51
N ILE A 69 11.93 -11.21 3.90
CA ILE A 69 11.03 -10.04 3.92
C ILE A 69 10.64 -9.65 2.50
N ALA A 70 11.62 -9.53 1.61
CA ALA A 70 11.39 -9.18 0.20
C ALA A 70 10.40 -10.14 -0.48
N ASN A 71 10.58 -11.46 -0.30
CA ASN A 71 9.69 -12.45 -0.89
C ASN A 71 8.24 -12.32 -0.38
N ALA A 72 8.04 -12.00 0.90
CA ALA A 72 6.72 -11.76 1.46
C ALA A 72 6.07 -10.50 0.87
N ILE A 73 6.85 -9.39 0.74
CA ILE A 73 6.39 -8.15 0.11
C ILE A 73 6.05 -8.39 -1.37
N ILE A 74 6.89 -9.09 -2.12
CA ILE A 74 6.66 -9.47 -3.53
C ILE A 74 5.34 -10.24 -3.66
N LYS A 75 5.10 -11.23 -2.79
CA LYS A 75 3.86 -12.01 -2.81
C LYS A 75 2.65 -11.15 -2.48
N ALA A 76 2.72 -10.33 -1.45
CA ALA A 76 1.65 -9.40 -1.06
C ALA A 76 1.34 -8.38 -2.17
N SER A 77 2.37 -7.80 -2.81
CA SER A 77 2.21 -6.87 -3.93
C SER A 77 1.52 -7.52 -5.13
N LYS A 78 1.85 -8.76 -5.48
CA LYS A 78 1.14 -9.52 -6.52
C LYS A 78 -0.33 -9.74 -6.18
N GLU A 79 -0.67 -9.98 -4.92
CA GLU A 79 -2.06 -10.12 -4.49
C GLU A 79 -2.83 -8.78 -4.62
N VAL A 80 -2.18 -7.63 -4.38
CA VAL A 80 -2.76 -6.29 -4.65
C VAL A 80 -2.97 -6.08 -6.15
N ILE A 81 -1.97 -6.38 -6.99
CA ILE A 81 -2.08 -6.29 -8.46
C ILE A 81 -3.27 -7.12 -8.96
N ASN A 82 -3.48 -8.30 -8.41
CA ASN A 82 -4.57 -9.22 -8.79
C ASN A 82 -5.95 -8.87 -8.19
N GLY A 83 -6.07 -7.77 -7.45
CA GLY A 83 -7.35 -7.31 -6.94
C GLY A 83 -7.84 -7.90 -5.62
N LYS A 84 -7.03 -8.73 -4.98
CA LYS A 84 -7.45 -9.41 -3.74
C LYS A 84 -7.78 -8.44 -2.59
N PHE A 85 -7.22 -7.24 -2.64
CA PHE A 85 -7.31 -6.26 -1.55
C PHE A 85 -8.00 -4.94 -1.94
N ASP A 86 -8.80 -4.90 -2.99
CA ASP A 86 -9.45 -3.65 -3.46
C ASP A 86 -10.24 -2.94 -2.36
N ASN A 87 -10.94 -3.68 -1.52
CA ASN A 87 -11.71 -3.15 -0.38
C ASN A 87 -10.82 -2.63 0.78
N HIS A 88 -9.51 -2.65 0.63
CA HIS A 88 -8.55 -2.14 1.59
C HIS A 88 -7.87 -0.83 1.15
N PHE A 89 -8.39 -0.21 0.07
CA PHE A 89 -7.99 1.10 -0.43
C PHE A 89 -9.17 2.08 -0.34
N PRO A 90 -9.52 2.51 0.88
CA PRO A 90 -10.75 3.26 1.11
C PRO A 90 -10.62 4.77 0.89
N LEU A 91 -9.41 5.27 0.61
CA LEU A 91 -9.13 6.71 0.58
C LEU A 91 -9.82 7.40 -0.60
N VAL A 92 -10.33 8.60 -0.32
CA VAL A 92 -10.91 9.47 -1.33
C VAL A 92 -9.82 10.18 -2.13
N VAL A 93 -10.15 10.65 -3.34
CA VAL A 93 -9.22 11.46 -4.16
C VAL A 93 -8.96 12.83 -3.56
N TRP A 94 -9.86 13.35 -2.76
CA TRP A 94 -9.80 14.64 -2.08
C TRP A 94 -8.91 14.58 -0.83
N GLN A 95 -7.64 14.31 -1.05
CA GLN A 95 -6.58 14.27 -0.05
C GLN A 95 -5.45 15.23 -0.45
N THR A 96 -4.28 15.17 0.19
CA THR A 96 -3.13 16.01 -0.23
C THR A 96 -2.70 15.68 -1.67
N GLY A 97 -2.35 16.70 -2.44
CA GLY A 97 -1.98 16.56 -3.86
C GLY A 97 -0.70 15.76 -4.14
N SER A 98 0.12 15.48 -3.12
CA SER A 98 1.36 14.71 -3.24
C SER A 98 1.14 13.19 -3.40
N GLY A 99 -0.07 12.67 -3.17
CA GLY A 99 -0.37 11.24 -3.18
C GLY A 99 0.23 10.43 -2.02
N THR A 100 0.78 11.11 -1.00
CA THR A 100 1.44 10.47 0.14
C THR A 100 0.52 9.50 0.86
N GLN A 101 -0.74 9.85 1.09
CA GLN A 101 -1.70 8.98 1.78
C GLN A 101 -1.98 7.71 0.99
N SER A 102 -2.16 7.79 -0.33
CA SER A 102 -2.35 6.61 -1.18
C SER A 102 -1.11 5.72 -1.24
N ASN A 103 0.09 6.32 -1.31
CA ASN A 103 1.35 5.57 -1.21
C ASN A 103 1.45 4.84 0.14
N MET A 104 1.13 5.52 1.24
CA MET A 104 1.16 4.90 2.57
C MET A 104 0.09 3.84 2.74
N ASN A 105 -1.10 4.01 2.18
CA ASN A 105 -2.13 2.97 2.15
C ASN A 105 -1.61 1.69 1.48
N ALA A 106 -0.96 1.80 0.33
CA ALA A 106 -0.33 0.66 -0.33
C ALA A 106 0.76 0.01 0.55
N ASN A 107 1.63 0.82 1.17
CA ASN A 107 2.66 0.33 2.08
C ASN A 107 2.07 -0.44 3.27
N GLU A 108 1.01 0.09 3.90
CA GLU A 108 0.36 -0.52 5.05
C GLU A 108 -0.36 -1.83 4.68
N VAL A 109 -1.10 -1.86 3.58
CA VAL A 109 -1.80 -3.07 3.10
C VAL A 109 -0.79 -4.17 2.76
N ILE A 110 0.25 -3.85 1.99
CA ILE A 110 1.29 -4.79 1.59
C ILE A 110 2.09 -5.27 2.80
N SER A 111 2.45 -4.37 3.71
CA SER A 111 3.18 -4.72 4.95
C SER A 111 2.37 -5.66 5.81
N ASN A 112 1.12 -5.34 6.11
CA ASN A 112 0.26 -6.19 6.94
C ASN A 112 0.02 -7.56 6.30
N ARG A 113 -0.16 -7.62 4.98
CA ARG A 113 -0.25 -8.91 4.29
C ARG A 113 1.06 -9.70 4.32
N ALA A 114 2.20 -9.05 4.17
CA ALA A 114 3.51 -9.68 4.29
C ALA A 114 3.78 -10.20 5.72
N ILE A 115 3.36 -9.45 6.74
CA ILE A 115 3.41 -9.89 8.15
C ILE A 115 2.60 -11.18 8.34
N GLU A 116 1.38 -11.23 7.82
CA GLU A 116 0.52 -12.42 7.91
C GLU A 116 1.12 -13.62 7.16
N ILE A 117 1.69 -13.42 5.96
CA ILE A 117 2.40 -14.46 5.21
C ILE A 117 3.57 -15.04 6.02
N LEU A 118 4.21 -14.23 6.85
CA LEU A 118 5.32 -14.64 7.71
C LEU A 118 4.88 -15.16 9.09
N GLY A 119 3.57 -15.30 9.33
CA GLY A 119 3.00 -15.79 10.59
C GLY A 119 2.98 -14.76 11.73
N GLY A 120 3.17 -13.48 11.42
CA GLY A 120 3.12 -12.40 12.41
C GLY A 120 1.70 -11.88 12.64
N LYS A 121 1.57 -10.94 13.60
CA LYS A 121 0.31 -10.31 13.97
C LYS A 121 0.08 -9.04 13.17
N LEU A 122 -1.09 -8.89 12.53
CA LEU A 122 -1.48 -7.67 11.81
C LEU A 122 -1.33 -6.43 12.71
N GLY A 123 -0.79 -5.37 12.14
CA GLY A 123 -0.57 -4.09 12.83
C GLY A 123 0.68 -4.04 13.70
N SER A 124 1.41 -5.16 13.85
CA SER A 124 2.62 -5.22 14.69
C SER A 124 3.82 -4.49 14.10
N LYS A 125 3.81 -4.20 12.80
CA LYS A 125 4.96 -3.69 12.02
C LYS A 125 6.20 -4.59 12.09
N ASN A 126 6.05 -5.80 12.54
CA ASN A 126 7.11 -6.80 12.69
C ASN A 126 6.62 -8.16 12.14
N PRO A 127 7.40 -8.84 11.29
CA PRO A 127 8.77 -8.53 10.83
C PRO A 127 8.83 -7.55 9.64
N VAL A 128 7.71 -7.03 9.14
CA VAL A 128 7.68 -6.10 8.00
C VAL A 128 7.13 -4.74 8.43
N HIS A 129 7.94 -3.69 8.26
CA HIS A 129 7.52 -2.32 8.53
C HIS A 129 7.06 -1.63 7.23
N PRO A 130 5.92 -0.91 7.23
CA PRO A 130 5.39 -0.29 6.02
C PRO A 130 6.32 0.75 5.41
N ASN A 131 6.98 1.56 6.23
CA ASN A 131 7.88 2.60 5.74
C ASN A 131 9.29 2.05 5.46
N ASP A 132 9.88 1.32 6.41
CA ASP A 132 11.28 0.93 6.32
C ASP A 132 11.53 -0.20 5.31
N HIS A 133 10.53 -1.06 5.04
CA HIS A 133 10.65 -2.17 4.12
C HIS A 133 9.84 -1.98 2.83
N CYS A 134 8.54 -1.66 2.91
CA CYS A 134 7.71 -1.50 1.71
C CYS A 134 7.99 -0.21 0.95
N ASN A 135 8.46 0.84 1.66
CA ASN A 135 8.82 2.13 1.07
C ASN A 135 10.34 2.34 0.94
N MET A 136 11.13 1.32 1.19
CA MET A 136 12.60 1.39 1.12
C MET A 136 13.06 1.96 -0.22
N SER A 137 13.97 2.95 -0.18
CA SER A 137 14.54 3.64 -1.34
C SER A 137 13.50 4.36 -2.23
N GLN A 138 12.36 4.78 -1.66
CA GLN A 138 11.28 5.42 -2.40
C GLN A 138 10.84 6.74 -1.76
N SER A 139 10.45 7.70 -2.60
CA SER A 139 9.75 8.92 -2.20
C SER A 139 8.32 8.90 -2.76
N SER A 140 7.33 9.40 -2.01
CA SER A 140 5.96 9.54 -2.50
C SER A 140 5.87 10.46 -3.71
N ASN A 141 6.75 11.48 -3.79
CA ASN A 141 6.80 12.42 -4.90
C ASN A 141 7.28 11.79 -6.21
N ASP A 142 7.88 10.61 -6.16
CA ASP A 142 8.26 9.80 -7.32
C ASP A 142 7.31 8.62 -7.51
N THR A 143 7.06 7.88 -6.45
CA THR A 143 6.24 6.65 -6.47
C THR A 143 4.83 6.89 -6.99
N PHE A 144 4.18 7.97 -6.53
CA PHE A 144 2.80 8.25 -6.90
C PHE A 144 2.65 8.72 -8.36
N PRO A 145 3.44 9.69 -8.86
CA PRO A 145 3.43 10.04 -10.29
C PRO A 145 3.80 8.87 -11.19
N THR A 146 4.78 8.07 -10.82
CA THR A 146 5.14 6.84 -11.55
C THR A 146 3.95 5.88 -11.65
N ALA A 147 3.24 5.67 -10.55
CA ALA A 147 2.02 4.85 -10.56
C ALA A 147 0.91 5.45 -11.43
N MET A 148 0.76 6.79 -11.46
CA MET A 148 -0.18 7.47 -12.36
C MET A 148 0.17 7.21 -13.84
N HIS A 149 1.43 7.33 -14.23
CA HIS A 149 1.88 7.05 -15.60
C HIS A 149 1.64 5.59 -15.98
N ILE A 150 1.98 4.64 -15.12
CA ILE A 150 1.73 3.22 -15.35
C ILE A 150 0.21 2.95 -15.50
N ALA A 151 -0.60 3.51 -14.61
CA ALA A 151 -2.05 3.36 -14.66
C ALA A 151 -2.64 3.92 -15.96
N CYS A 152 -2.19 5.11 -16.37
CA CYS A 152 -2.60 5.74 -17.61
C CYS A 152 -2.23 4.88 -18.83
N LEU A 153 -0.99 4.39 -18.89
CA LEU A 153 -0.52 3.53 -19.98
C LEU A 153 -1.34 2.24 -20.07
N LEU A 154 -1.58 1.56 -18.96
CA LEU A 154 -2.35 0.30 -18.92
C LEU A 154 -3.80 0.51 -19.33
N TYR A 155 -4.38 1.68 -18.99
CA TYR A 155 -5.77 2.02 -19.34
C TYR A 155 -5.94 2.43 -20.79
N THR A 156 -4.93 3.13 -21.36
CA THR A 156 -4.99 3.72 -22.72
C THR A 156 -4.25 2.90 -23.79
N SER A 157 -3.57 1.80 -23.39
CA SER A 157 -2.94 0.92 -24.38
C SER A 157 -3.99 0.36 -25.34
N PRO A 158 -3.76 0.46 -26.66
CA PRO A 158 -4.68 -0.11 -27.65
C PRO A 158 -4.81 -1.61 -27.40
N SER A 159 -6.04 -2.11 -27.56
CA SER A 159 -6.27 -3.55 -27.56
C SER A 159 -5.48 -4.20 -28.68
N PRO A 160 -4.91 -5.40 -28.50
CA PRO A 160 -4.26 -6.13 -29.59
C PRO A 160 -5.17 -6.41 -30.80
N ARG A 161 -6.45 -6.00 -30.74
CA ARG A 161 -7.45 -6.15 -31.80
C ARG A 161 -7.76 -4.85 -32.52
N ASP A 162 -7.20 -3.75 -32.10
CA ASP A 162 -7.27 -2.45 -32.76
C ASP A 162 -6.01 -2.30 -33.63
#